data_3da5eb967ef4e7e26e20d85c5c7c6eef
#
_entry.id   3da5eb967ef4e7e26e20d85c5c7c6eef
#
_cell.length_a   1.000
_cell.length_b   1.000
_cell.length_c   1.000
_cell.angle_alpha   90.00
_cell.angle_beta   90.00
_cell.angle_gamma   90.00
#
_symmetry.space_group_name_H-M   'P 1'
#
loop_
_entity.id
_entity.type
_entity.pdbx_description
1 polymer ?
#
loop_
_entity_poly.entity_id
_entity_poly.type
_entity_poly.pdbx_seq_one_letter_code
_entity_poly.pdbx_strand_id
1 'polypeptide(L)'
;MSDVLEIKGLCARVEEKEILKGVDLTIRTGEVHAIMGPNGTGKSTLSSCIMGSPRYQITGGEILLNGENLLPLQVDERARKGLFLAYQYPAEVSGVTNSDFIRAAMKATTGVNPSLFKFIKEYDKACMELKMPSDLAHRYLNEGFSGGEKKRNEILQMKMLKPKFAILDEIDSGLDVDALRIVGENVYSMVNESFGCLLITHYERLLDYIKPDFVHIMINGRIVKTGGTELISKIDAEGYDWVKEELGIEDFEEEEEKKTHVLLGSCARNTSKKA
;
A
#
# COMPACT_ATOMS: atom_id res chain seq x y z
N MET A 1 -11.55 22.74 6.22
CA MET A 1 -11.03 21.90 7.33
C MET A 1 -10.36 20.69 6.69
N SER A 2 -9.18 20.31 7.14
CA SER A 2 -8.51 19.09 6.67
C SER A 2 -9.28 17.85 7.12
N ASP A 3 -9.44 16.87 6.23
CA ASP A 3 -9.91 15.53 6.64
C ASP A 3 -8.86 14.87 7.53
N VAL A 4 -9.28 14.01 8.45
CA VAL A 4 -8.38 13.32 9.42
C VAL A 4 -8.68 11.83 9.44
N LEU A 5 -7.65 11.03 9.25
CA LEU A 5 -7.66 9.57 9.48
C LEU A 5 -6.92 9.29 10.78
N GLU A 6 -7.62 8.71 11.75
CA GLU A 6 -7.08 8.41 13.08
C GLU A 6 -7.13 6.89 13.33
N ILE A 7 -6.04 6.35 13.77
CA ILE A 7 -5.91 4.98 14.28
C ILE A 7 -5.55 5.09 15.76
N LYS A 8 -6.37 4.46 16.62
CA LYS A 8 -6.23 4.56 18.08
C LYS A 8 -6.14 3.18 18.71
N GLY A 9 -4.99 2.86 19.28
CA GLY A 9 -4.77 1.61 20.01
C GLY A 9 -5.05 0.36 19.20
N LEU A 10 -4.84 0.38 17.86
CA LEU A 10 -5.25 -0.69 16.97
C LEU A 10 -4.50 -1.98 17.24
N CYS A 11 -5.24 -3.03 17.58
CA CYS A 11 -4.75 -4.39 17.73
C CYS A 11 -5.38 -5.29 16.66
N ALA A 12 -4.57 -6.15 16.05
CA ALA A 12 -5.06 -7.08 15.03
C ALA A 12 -4.26 -8.37 15.02
N ARG A 13 -4.95 -9.48 14.66
CA ARG A 13 -4.35 -10.81 14.54
C ARG A 13 -4.67 -11.45 13.19
N VAL A 14 -3.84 -12.38 12.81
CA VAL A 14 -4.11 -13.36 11.76
C VAL A 14 -4.04 -14.74 12.41
N GLU A 15 -5.10 -15.54 12.26
CA GLU A 15 -5.25 -16.79 13.01
C GLU A 15 -5.04 -16.55 14.51
N GLU A 16 -4.08 -17.26 15.14
CA GLU A 16 -3.77 -17.08 16.57
C GLU A 16 -2.62 -16.09 16.85
N LYS A 17 -1.96 -15.57 15.78
CA LYS A 17 -0.80 -14.67 15.92
C LYS A 17 -1.24 -13.22 15.96
N GLU A 18 -0.98 -12.53 17.07
CA GLU A 18 -1.17 -11.09 17.19
C GLU A 18 -0.06 -10.36 16.43
N ILE A 19 -0.46 -9.49 15.48
CA ILE A 19 0.47 -8.75 14.61
C ILE A 19 0.54 -7.28 15.01
N LEU A 20 -0.62 -6.62 15.17
CA LEU A 20 -0.67 -5.23 15.64
C LEU A 20 -1.01 -5.21 17.14
N LYS A 21 -0.27 -4.40 17.90
CA LYS A 21 -0.27 -4.44 19.36
C LYS A 21 -0.49 -3.06 19.97
N GLY A 22 -1.52 -2.36 19.51
CA GLY A 22 -1.85 -1.01 19.98
C GLY A 22 -1.13 0.07 19.16
N VAL A 23 -1.48 0.15 17.87
CA VAL A 23 -0.95 1.16 16.96
C VAL A 23 -1.75 2.45 17.08
N ASP A 24 -1.05 3.56 17.32
CA ASP A 24 -1.58 4.91 17.29
C ASP A 24 -0.97 5.68 16.11
N LEU A 25 -1.81 6.26 15.25
CA LEU A 25 -1.39 7.03 14.08
C LEU A 25 -2.49 8.03 13.70
N THR A 26 -2.12 9.26 13.45
CA THR A 26 -3.04 10.29 12.93
C THR A 26 -2.44 10.91 11.67
N ILE A 27 -3.23 10.95 10.60
CA ILE A 27 -2.85 11.50 9.29
C ILE A 27 -3.89 12.54 8.90
N ARG A 28 -3.46 13.72 8.46
CA ARG A 28 -4.34 14.75 7.91
C ARG A 28 -4.14 14.90 6.41
N THR A 29 -5.17 15.35 5.71
CA THR A 29 -4.98 15.78 4.32
C THR A 29 -4.01 16.96 4.30
N GLY A 30 -3.09 16.95 3.32
CA GLY A 30 -1.94 17.85 3.23
C GLY A 30 -0.65 17.27 3.80
N GLU A 31 -0.73 16.17 4.55
CA GLU A 31 0.43 15.54 5.19
C GLU A 31 0.87 14.26 4.43
N VAL A 32 2.17 14.04 4.42
CA VAL A 32 2.81 12.80 3.95
C VAL A 32 3.46 12.12 5.14
N HIS A 33 3.02 10.92 5.44
CA HIS A 33 3.58 10.08 6.51
C HIS A 33 4.31 8.88 5.89
N ALA A 34 5.47 8.53 6.44
CA ALA A 34 6.20 7.32 6.07
C ALA A 34 6.28 6.36 7.27
N ILE A 35 6.00 5.09 7.05
CA ILE A 35 6.25 4.02 8.02
C ILE A 35 7.43 3.20 7.53
N MET A 36 8.46 3.12 8.36
CA MET A 36 9.66 2.31 8.17
C MET A 36 9.79 1.29 9.29
N GLY A 37 10.54 0.24 9.06
CA GLY A 37 10.77 -0.80 10.07
C GLY A 37 11.18 -2.13 9.45
N PRO A 38 11.75 -3.06 10.20
CA PRO A 38 12.13 -4.39 9.72
C PRO A 38 10.98 -5.16 9.07
N ASN A 39 11.30 -6.19 8.31
CA ASN A 39 10.28 -7.09 7.75
C ASN A 39 9.51 -7.81 8.87
N GLY A 40 8.23 -8.10 8.62
CA GLY A 40 7.41 -8.82 9.59
C GLY A 40 6.91 -8.01 10.79
N THR A 41 7.18 -6.68 10.86
CA THR A 41 6.75 -5.84 11.99
C THR A 41 5.29 -5.41 11.94
N GLY A 42 4.54 -5.75 10.88
CA GLY A 42 3.10 -5.48 10.78
C GLY A 42 2.72 -4.30 9.88
N LYS A 43 3.65 -3.71 9.12
CA LYS A 43 3.37 -2.54 8.25
C LYS A 43 2.26 -2.81 7.23
N SER A 44 2.37 -3.88 6.43
CA SER A 44 1.33 -4.26 5.46
C SER A 44 0.07 -4.81 6.11
N THR A 45 0.16 -5.29 7.36
CA THR A 45 -1.00 -5.63 8.16
C THR A 45 -1.78 -4.38 8.53
N LEU A 46 -1.09 -3.30 8.90
CA LEU A 46 -1.72 -2.02 9.22
C LEU A 46 -2.46 -1.46 8.00
N SER A 47 -1.82 -1.42 6.81
CA SER A 47 -2.46 -0.96 5.57
C SER A 47 -3.72 -1.77 5.24
N SER A 48 -3.64 -3.09 5.38
CA SER A 48 -4.75 -4.01 5.15
C SER A 48 -5.89 -3.82 6.16
N CYS A 49 -5.58 -3.60 7.44
CA CYS A 49 -6.57 -3.33 8.49
C CYS A 49 -7.28 -2.00 8.26
N ILE A 50 -6.55 -0.94 7.87
CA ILE A 50 -7.15 0.36 7.54
C ILE A 50 -8.13 0.20 6.38
N MET A 51 -7.80 -0.61 5.37
CA MET A 51 -8.67 -0.87 4.23
C MET A 51 -9.80 -1.87 4.52
N GLY A 52 -9.76 -2.58 5.66
CA GLY A 52 -10.81 -3.52 6.06
C GLY A 52 -10.70 -4.90 5.44
N SER A 53 -9.48 -5.37 5.18
CA SER A 53 -9.23 -6.70 4.67
C SER A 53 -9.79 -7.78 5.61
N PRO A 54 -10.62 -8.72 5.14
CA PRO A 54 -11.20 -9.77 5.97
C PRO A 54 -10.17 -10.81 6.46
N ARG A 55 -8.95 -10.74 5.96
CA ARG A 55 -7.84 -11.64 6.37
C ARG A 55 -7.45 -11.42 7.83
N TYR A 56 -7.60 -10.20 8.32
CA TYR A 56 -7.16 -9.82 9.66
C TYR A 56 -8.35 -9.56 10.57
N GLN A 57 -8.27 -10.08 11.79
CA GLN A 57 -9.26 -9.82 12.82
C GLN A 57 -8.78 -8.68 13.71
N ILE A 58 -9.54 -7.60 13.75
CA ILE A 58 -9.33 -6.52 14.73
C ILE A 58 -9.76 -7.02 16.10
N THR A 59 -8.85 -6.94 17.07
CA THR A 59 -9.07 -7.39 18.45
C THR A 59 -9.24 -6.23 19.43
N GLY A 60 -8.86 -5.01 19.04
CA GLY A 60 -9.01 -3.80 19.84
C GLY A 60 -8.68 -2.55 19.07
N GLY A 61 -9.03 -1.42 19.64
CA GLY A 61 -8.79 -0.10 19.07
C GLY A 61 -9.84 0.36 18.08
N GLU A 62 -9.58 1.49 17.43
CA GLU A 62 -10.49 2.17 16.52
C GLU A 62 -9.76 2.67 15.26
N ILE A 63 -10.48 2.73 14.15
CA ILE A 63 -10.07 3.42 12.92
C ILE A 63 -11.17 4.42 12.58
N LEU A 64 -10.83 5.70 12.63
CA LEU A 64 -11.79 6.78 12.46
C LEU A 64 -11.43 7.64 11.25
N LEU A 65 -12.42 7.99 10.44
CA LEU A 65 -12.29 9.00 9.39
C LEU A 65 -13.22 10.17 9.74
N ASN A 66 -12.64 11.32 10.07
CA ASN A 66 -13.39 12.49 10.56
C ASN A 66 -14.29 12.18 11.76
N GLY A 67 -13.83 11.32 12.67
CA GLY A 67 -14.58 10.86 13.83
C GLY A 67 -15.59 9.73 13.55
N GLU A 68 -15.80 9.33 12.31
CA GLU A 68 -16.66 8.20 11.95
C GLU A 68 -15.88 6.88 12.02
N ASN A 69 -16.38 5.90 12.75
CA ASN A 69 -15.76 4.59 12.88
C ASN A 69 -15.87 3.79 11.57
N LEU A 70 -14.72 3.38 11.03
CA LEU A 70 -14.63 2.59 9.81
C LEU A 70 -14.73 1.08 10.03
N LEU A 71 -14.59 0.58 11.26
CA LEU A 71 -14.55 -0.86 11.53
C LEU A 71 -15.80 -1.63 11.04
N PRO A 72 -17.03 -1.09 11.13
CA PRO A 72 -18.22 -1.76 10.59
C PRO A 72 -18.30 -1.80 9.07
N LEU A 73 -17.51 -0.95 8.38
CA LEU A 73 -17.61 -0.76 6.93
C LEU A 73 -16.79 -1.81 6.16
N GLN A 74 -17.36 -2.28 5.06
CA GLN A 74 -16.70 -3.14 4.11
C GLN A 74 -15.64 -2.38 3.29
N VAL A 75 -14.75 -3.11 2.60
CA VAL A 75 -13.64 -2.56 1.80
C VAL A 75 -14.12 -1.51 0.78
N ASP A 76 -15.19 -1.83 0.04
CA ASP A 76 -15.76 -0.93 -0.98
C ASP A 76 -16.45 0.31 -0.37
N GLU A 77 -17.00 0.20 0.83
CA GLU A 77 -17.57 1.33 1.56
C GLU A 77 -16.47 2.29 2.03
N ARG A 78 -15.34 1.76 2.52
CA ARG A 78 -14.17 2.57 2.88
C ARG A 78 -13.56 3.25 1.66
N ALA A 79 -13.49 2.56 0.52
CA ALA A 79 -13.05 3.15 -0.74
C ALA A 79 -13.97 4.30 -1.19
N ARG A 80 -15.30 4.15 -1.06
CA ARG A 80 -16.27 5.24 -1.34
C ARG A 80 -16.12 6.43 -0.41
N LYS A 81 -15.61 6.25 0.80
CA LYS A 81 -15.31 7.35 1.72
C LYS A 81 -14.01 8.09 1.37
N GLY A 82 -13.27 7.60 0.39
CA GLY A 82 -12.06 8.24 -0.12
C GLY A 82 -10.76 7.60 0.35
N LEU A 83 -10.77 6.35 0.84
CA LEU A 83 -9.56 5.59 1.08
C LEU A 83 -9.11 4.86 -0.18
N PHE A 84 -7.81 4.79 -0.40
CA PHE A 84 -7.17 4.05 -1.49
C PHE A 84 -5.99 3.26 -0.95
N LEU A 85 -5.83 2.02 -1.40
CA LEU A 85 -4.68 1.18 -1.09
C LEU A 85 -4.00 0.73 -2.37
N ALA A 86 -2.74 1.12 -2.57
CA ALA A 86 -1.88 0.50 -3.56
C ALA A 86 -1.21 -0.72 -2.93
N TYR A 87 -1.40 -1.88 -3.55
CA TYR A 87 -0.89 -3.15 -3.04
C TYR A 87 0.56 -3.41 -3.45
N GLN A 88 1.28 -4.12 -2.60
CA GLN A 88 2.61 -4.63 -2.95
C GLN A 88 2.57 -5.49 -4.23
N TYR A 89 1.54 -6.32 -4.39
CA TYR A 89 1.32 -7.19 -5.56
C TYR A 89 -0.06 -6.94 -6.16
N PRO A 90 -0.20 -6.03 -7.14
CA PRO A 90 -1.47 -5.76 -7.78
C PRO A 90 -2.02 -6.98 -8.54
N ALA A 91 -3.30 -7.28 -8.32
CA ALA A 91 -3.96 -8.41 -8.97
C ALA A 91 -4.16 -8.18 -10.48
N GLU A 92 -4.13 -9.28 -11.23
CA GLU A 92 -4.49 -9.30 -12.66
C GLU A 92 -5.97 -9.65 -12.80
N VAL A 93 -6.68 -8.96 -13.71
CA VAL A 93 -8.10 -9.23 -13.97
C VAL A 93 -8.29 -9.37 -15.48
N SER A 94 -8.29 -10.62 -15.95
CA SER A 94 -8.53 -10.94 -17.35
C SER A 94 -9.96 -10.58 -17.76
N GLY A 95 -10.12 -10.08 -18.98
CA GLY A 95 -11.42 -9.73 -19.56
C GLY A 95 -11.98 -8.37 -19.14
N VAL A 96 -11.34 -7.66 -18.22
CA VAL A 96 -11.72 -6.29 -17.82
C VAL A 96 -10.62 -5.33 -18.26
N THR A 97 -10.96 -4.37 -19.15
CA THR A 97 -9.98 -3.38 -19.60
C THR A 97 -9.65 -2.38 -18.49
N ASN A 98 -8.46 -1.80 -18.56
CA ASN A 98 -8.02 -0.77 -17.61
C ASN A 98 -9.00 0.41 -17.57
N SER A 99 -9.44 0.89 -18.74
CA SER A 99 -10.40 1.99 -18.84
C SER A 99 -11.75 1.64 -18.23
N ASP A 100 -12.27 0.43 -18.48
CA ASP A 100 -13.56 0.01 -17.92
C ASP A 100 -13.51 -0.15 -16.42
N PHE A 101 -12.42 -0.74 -15.90
CA PHE A 101 -12.21 -0.85 -14.46
C PHE A 101 -12.21 0.52 -13.77
N ILE A 102 -11.38 1.46 -14.27
CA ILE A 102 -11.28 2.80 -13.67
C ILE A 102 -12.61 3.56 -13.77
N ARG A 103 -13.30 3.48 -14.91
CA ARG A 103 -14.62 4.11 -15.07
C ARG A 103 -15.66 3.54 -14.12
N ALA A 104 -15.68 2.21 -13.94
CA ALA A 104 -16.56 1.56 -12.99
C ALA A 104 -16.26 1.99 -11.56
N ALA A 105 -14.98 2.06 -11.18
CA ALA A 105 -14.53 2.53 -9.87
C ALA A 105 -14.90 4.00 -9.62
N MET A 106 -14.68 4.89 -10.60
CA MET A 106 -15.11 6.30 -10.53
C MET A 106 -16.61 6.44 -10.33
N LYS A 107 -17.40 5.63 -11.05
CA LYS A 107 -18.86 5.61 -10.86
C LYS A 107 -19.23 5.14 -9.46
N ALA A 108 -18.57 4.09 -8.96
CA ALA A 108 -18.84 3.54 -7.63
C ALA A 108 -18.52 4.53 -6.50
N THR A 109 -17.47 5.35 -6.66
CA THR A 109 -17.07 6.34 -5.66
C THR A 109 -17.89 7.63 -5.72
N THR A 110 -18.29 8.08 -6.92
CA THR A 110 -19.00 9.36 -7.10
C THR A 110 -20.52 9.22 -7.25
N GLY A 111 -21.02 8.00 -7.49
CA GLY A 111 -22.42 7.74 -7.82
C GLY A 111 -22.82 8.16 -9.25
N VAL A 112 -21.94 8.78 -10.02
CA VAL A 112 -22.23 9.35 -11.35
C VAL A 112 -21.30 8.74 -12.41
N ASN A 113 -21.85 8.44 -13.59
CA ASN A 113 -21.01 8.03 -14.71
C ASN A 113 -20.11 9.20 -15.15
N PRO A 114 -18.79 9.00 -15.23
CA PRO A 114 -17.90 10.04 -15.73
C PRO A 114 -18.20 10.36 -17.21
N SER A 115 -18.16 11.64 -17.55
CA SER A 115 -18.24 12.06 -18.96
C SER A 115 -17.10 11.40 -19.75
N LEU A 116 -17.44 10.71 -20.83
CA LEU A 116 -16.46 9.98 -21.63
C LEU A 116 -15.33 10.88 -22.15
N PHE A 117 -15.67 12.06 -22.65
CA PHE A 117 -14.68 13.01 -23.17
C PHE A 117 -13.73 13.50 -22.06
N LYS A 118 -14.26 13.83 -20.88
CA LYS A 118 -13.46 14.27 -19.73
C LYS A 118 -12.56 13.12 -19.23
N PHE A 119 -13.12 11.90 -19.15
CA PHE A 119 -12.40 10.71 -18.76
C PHE A 119 -11.20 10.44 -19.68
N ILE A 120 -11.42 10.39 -21.01
CA ILE A 120 -10.34 10.13 -21.96
C ILE A 120 -9.24 11.18 -21.80
N LYS A 121 -9.59 12.47 -21.74
CA LYS A 121 -8.61 13.56 -21.59
C LYS A 121 -7.78 13.44 -20.30
N GLU A 122 -8.42 13.14 -19.17
CA GLU A 122 -7.73 12.97 -17.88
C GLU A 122 -6.88 11.69 -17.87
N TYR A 123 -7.40 10.60 -18.47
CA TYR A 123 -6.69 9.32 -18.57
C TYR A 123 -5.42 9.45 -19.43
N ASP A 124 -5.53 10.03 -20.63
CA ASP A 124 -4.38 10.23 -21.51
C ASP A 124 -3.31 11.12 -20.88
N LYS A 125 -3.74 12.18 -20.19
CA LYS A 125 -2.82 13.04 -19.42
C LYS A 125 -2.08 12.24 -18.35
N ALA A 126 -2.78 11.46 -17.54
CA ALA A 126 -2.18 10.64 -16.50
C ALA A 126 -1.25 9.56 -17.06
N CYS A 127 -1.60 8.93 -18.19
CA CYS A 127 -0.71 8.01 -18.91
C CYS A 127 0.59 8.68 -19.35
N MET A 128 0.51 9.88 -19.93
CA MET A 128 1.70 10.64 -20.36
C MET A 128 2.61 10.99 -19.17
N GLU A 129 2.04 11.47 -18.04
CA GLU A 129 2.78 11.81 -16.83
C GLU A 129 3.49 10.59 -16.23
N LEU A 130 2.87 9.41 -16.30
CA LEU A 130 3.40 8.14 -15.81
C LEU A 130 4.24 7.38 -16.84
N LYS A 131 4.45 7.94 -18.03
CA LYS A 131 5.14 7.31 -19.17
C LYS A 131 4.61 5.90 -19.45
N MET A 132 3.28 5.75 -19.43
CA MET A 132 2.59 4.51 -19.75
C MET A 132 2.30 4.42 -21.26
N PRO A 133 2.21 3.19 -21.83
CA PRO A 133 1.86 3.01 -23.24
C PRO A 133 0.49 3.59 -23.58
N SER A 134 0.34 4.12 -24.81
CA SER A 134 -0.92 4.73 -25.29
C SER A 134 -2.09 3.75 -25.44
N ASP A 135 -1.79 2.44 -25.60
CA ASP A 135 -2.77 1.37 -25.72
C ASP A 135 -3.24 0.81 -24.36
N LEU A 136 -2.69 1.32 -23.24
CA LEU A 136 -2.97 0.84 -21.88
C LEU A 136 -4.48 0.79 -21.58
N ALA A 137 -5.25 1.77 -22.08
CA ALA A 137 -6.69 1.84 -21.85
C ALA A 137 -7.44 0.58 -22.30
N HIS A 138 -6.96 -0.08 -23.35
CA HIS A 138 -7.57 -1.26 -23.97
C HIS A 138 -6.97 -2.59 -23.50
N ARG A 139 -5.86 -2.56 -22.77
CA ARG A 139 -5.27 -3.77 -22.18
C ARG A 139 -6.05 -4.19 -20.94
N TYR A 140 -6.11 -5.49 -20.70
CA TYR A 140 -6.72 -6.02 -19.48
C TYR A 140 -5.93 -5.59 -18.24
N LEU A 141 -6.66 -5.38 -17.14
CA LEU A 141 -6.11 -4.84 -15.91
C LEU A 141 -4.94 -5.68 -15.39
N ASN A 142 -3.75 -5.10 -15.45
CA ASN A 142 -2.48 -5.68 -15.00
C ASN A 142 -2.05 -6.98 -15.70
N GLU A 143 -2.82 -7.52 -16.66
CA GLU A 143 -2.50 -8.76 -17.36
C GLU A 143 -1.30 -8.55 -18.30
N GLY A 144 -0.25 -9.35 -18.07
CA GLY A 144 0.99 -9.27 -18.83
C GLY A 144 1.79 -7.99 -18.63
N PHE A 145 1.49 -7.20 -17.60
CA PHE A 145 2.28 -6.02 -17.24
C PHE A 145 3.55 -6.45 -16.51
N SER A 146 4.65 -5.76 -16.79
CA SER A 146 5.85 -5.82 -15.94
C SER A 146 5.55 -5.31 -14.53
N GLY A 147 6.38 -5.65 -13.55
CA GLY A 147 6.23 -5.13 -12.18
C GLY A 147 6.13 -3.61 -12.13
N GLY A 148 7.00 -2.92 -12.86
CA GLY A 148 6.98 -1.46 -12.95
C GLY A 148 5.75 -0.87 -13.63
N GLU A 149 5.21 -1.55 -14.65
CA GLU A 149 3.94 -1.14 -15.27
C GLU A 149 2.76 -1.31 -14.30
N LYS A 150 2.71 -2.42 -13.54
CA LYS A 150 1.67 -2.64 -12.52
C LYS A 150 1.67 -1.53 -11.48
N LYS A 151 2.83 -1.17 -10.95
CA LYS A 151 2.95 -0.09 -9.95
C LYS A 151 2.55 1.27 -10.52
N ARG A 152 3.02 1.62 -11.71
CA ARG A 152 2.60 2.87 -12.38
C ARG A 152 1.10 2.87 -12.68
N ASN A 153 0.51 1.69 -13.00
CA ASN A 153 -0.93 1.57 -13.21
C ASN A 153 -1.74 1.79 -11.91
N GLU A 154 -1.24 1.41 -10.76
CA GLU A 154 -1.88 1.75 -9.46
C GLU A 154 -1.86 3.26 -9.21
N ILE A 155 -0.75 3.93 -9.52
CA ILE A 155 -0.69 5.40 -9.42
C ILE A 155 -1.63 6.06 -10.44
N LEU A 156 -1.77 5.51 -11.64
CA LEU A 156 -2.78 5.95 -12.62
C LEU A 156 -4.20 5.87 -12.02
N GLN A 157 -4.54 4.72 -11.44
CA GLN A 157 -5.84 4.54 -10.78
C GLN A 157 -6.05 5.56 -9.66
N MET A 158 -5.05 5.75 -8.79
CA MET A 158 -5.09 6.75 -7.73
C MET A 158 -5.31 8.17 -8.27
N LYS A 159 -4.61 8.57 -9.33
CA LYS A 159 -4.78 9.88 -9.99
C LYS A 159 -6.19 10.08 -10.55
N MET A 160 -6.79 9.02 -11.12
CA MET A 160 -8.14 9.07 -11.67
C MET A 160 -9.22 9.07 -10.60
N LEU A 161 -9.05 8.31 -9.53
CA LEU A 161 -10.02 8.16 -8.43
C LEU A 161 -9.98 9.34 -7.45
N LYS A 162 -8.85 10.04 -7.33
CA LYS A 162 -8.65 11.22 -6.46
C LYS A 162 -9.12 10.95 -5.02
N PRO A 163 -8.55 9.95 -4.33
CA PRO A 163 -8.93 9.64 -2.96
C PRO A 163 -8.56 10.80 -2.01
N LYS A 164 -9.13 10.79 -0.80
CA LYS A 164 -8.73 11.68 0.29
C LYS A 164 -7.45 11.21 0.97
N PHE A 165 -7.32 9.91 1.15
CA PHE A 165 -6.15 9.27 1.72
C PHE A 165 -5.69 8.11 0.85
N ALA A 166 -4.41 8.08 0.51
CA ALA A 166 -3.77 6.95 -0.14
C ALA A 166 -2.80 6.27 0.82
N ILE A 167 -2.89 4.95 0.88
CA ILE A 167 -1.94 4.10 1.57
C ILE A 167 -1.16 3.38 0.47
N LEU A 168 0.15 3.59 0.44
CA LEU A 168 1.04 3.08 -0.60
C LEU A 168 1.98 2.04 0.02
N ASP A 169 1.64 0.75 -0.17
CA ASP A 169 2.36 -0.35 0.46
C ASP A 169 3.42 -0.91 -0.50
N GLU A 170 4.68 -0.59 -0.21
CA GLU A 170 5.87 -1.01 -0.96
C GLU A 170 5.73 -0.81 -2.49
N ILE A 171 5.29 0.38 -2.88
CA ILE A 171 5.12 0.73 -4.31
C ILE A 171 6.44 0.83 -5.08
N ASP A 172 7.53 0.89 -4.38
CA ASP A 172 8.93 0.98 -4.84
C ASP A 172 9.54 -0.39 -5.15
N SER A 173 8.94 -1.47 -4.66
CA SER A 173 9.43 -2.83 -4.85
C SER A 173 9.48 -3.21 -6.33
N GLY A 174 10.70 -3.57 -6.81
CA GLY A 174 10.93 -4.00 -8.18
C GLY A 174 10.92 -2.89 -9.24
N LEU A 175 10.95 -1.61 -8.83
CA LEU A 175 11.12 -0.48 -9.74
C LEU A 175 12.61 -0.21 -10.01
N ASP A 176 12.94 0.12 -11.26
CA ASP A 176 14.21 0.77 -11.59
C ASP A 176 14.20 2.25 -11.15
N VAL A 177 15.38 2.89 -11.22
CA VAL A 177 15.56 4.28 -10.74
C VAL A 177 14.66 5.27 -11.48
N ASP A 178 14.44 5.08 -12.78
CA ASP A 178 13.61 5.99 -13.56
C ASP A 178 12.12 5.80 -13.26
N ALA A 179 11.66 4.56 -13.11
CA ALA A 179 10.29 4.27 -12.71
C ALA A 179 9.99 4.76 -11.29
N LEU A 180 10.95 4.59 -10.36
CA LEU A 180 10.85 5.09 -8.99
C LEU A 180 10.66 6.60 -8.95
N ARG A 181 11.47 7.34 -9.72
CA ARG A 181 11.34 8.80 -9.85
C ARG A 181 9.98 9.20 -10.40
N ILE A 182 9.52 8.58 -11.50
CA ILE A 182 8.23 8.87 -12.10
C ILE A 182 7.09 8.64 -11.10
N VAL A 183 7.10 7.53 -10.39
CA VAL A 183 6.11 7.20 -9.36
C VAL A 183 6.16 8.24 -8.24
N GLY A 184 7.33 8.50 -7.68
CA GLY A 184 7.51 9.43 -6.57
C GLY A 184 7.05 10.86 -6.91
N GLU A 185 7.50 11.42 -8.04
CA GLU A 185 7.09 12.75 -8.51
C GLU A 185 5.57 12.84 -8.73
N ASN A 186 4.96 11.79 -9.30
CA ASN A 186 3.51 11.77 -9.52
C ASN A 186 2.73 11.69 -8.23
N VAL A 187 3.14 10.89 -7.25
CA VAL A 187 2.53 10.84 -5.91
C VAL A 187 2.66 12.19 -5.23
N TYR A 188 3.86 12.75 -5.18
CA TYR A 188 4.11 14.04 -4.54
C TYR A 188 3.30 15.18 -5.17
N SER A 189 3.12 15.17 -6.49
CA SER A 189 2.29 16.16 -7.20
C SER A 189 0.81 16.14 -6.82
N MET A 190 0.33 15.06 -6.20
CA MET A 190 -1.06 14.95 -5.72
C MET A 190 -1.24 15.51 -4.31
N VAL A 191 -0.15 15.68 -3.55
CA VAL A 191 -0.22 16.19 -2.16
C VAL A 191 -0.73 17.63 -2.16
N ASN A 192 -1.85 17.84 -1.50
CA ASN A 192 -2.50 19.14 -1.34
C ASN A 192 -3.47 19.07 -0.14
N GLU A 193 -4.12 20.17 0.18
CA GLU A 193 -5.06 20.29 1.32
C GLU A 193 -6.21 19.26 1.34
N SER A 194 -6.46 18.58 0.22
CA SER A 194 -7.52 17.56 0.09
C SER A 194 -7.00 16.13 -0.05
N PHE A 195 -5.68 15.91 -0.01
CA PHE A 195 -5.07 14.59 -0.17
C PHE A 195 -3.95 14.38 0.85
N GLY A 196 -4.06 13.32 1.64
CA GLY A 196 -3.03 12.82 2.56
C GLY A 196 -2.48 11.47 2.10
N CYS A 197 -1.22 11.18 2.45
CA CYS A 197 -0.54 9.97 1.99
C CYS A 197 0.16 9.26 3.15
N LEU A 198 -0.03 7.94 3.23
CA LEU A 198 0.74 7.03 4.08
C LEU A 198 1.59 6.13 3.19
N LEU A 199 2.90 6.27 3.29
CA LEU A 199 3.88 5.43 2.59
C LEU A 199 4.36 4.33 3.52
N ILE A 200 4.41 3.10 3.03
CA ILE A 200 5.13 1.99 3.65
C ILE A 200 6.25 1.63 2.71
N THR A 201 7.48 1.83 3.13
CA THR A 201 8.66 1.58 2.30
C THR A 201 9.86 1.17 3.14
N HIS A 202 10.76 0.42 2.50
CA HIS A 202 12.10 0.10 3.02
C HIS A 202 13.18 0.88 2.28
N TYR A 203 12.82 1.64 1.23
CA TYR A 203 13.77 2.30 0.36
C TYR A 203 13.76 3.80 0.58
N GLU A 204 14.87 4.31 1.08
CA GLU A 204 15.10 5.73 1.30
C GLU A 204 14.94 6.55 0.01
N ARG A 205 15.38 6.01 -1.14
CA ARG A 205 15.31 6.69 -2.43
C ARG A 205 13.91 7.13 -2.86
N LEU A 206 12.85 6.41 -2.47
CA LEU A 206 11.49 6.86 -2.74
C LEU A 206 11.17 8.14 -1.96
N LEU A 207 11.67 8.21 -0.71
CA LEU A 207 11.42 9.34 0.18
C LEU A 207 12.16 10.62 -0.24
N ASP A 208 13.19 10.52 -1.10
CA ASP A 208 13.82 11.68 -1.76
C ASP A 208 12.86 12.40 -2.72
N TYR A 209 11.96 11.63 -3.36
CA TYR A 209 10.96 12.16 -4.30
C TYR A 209 9.65 12.54 -3.61
N ILE A 210 9.25 11.77 -2.56
CA ILE A 210 8.01 12.00 -1.81
C ILE A 210 8.35 12.46 -0.40
N LYS A 211 8.86 13.62 -0.23
CA LYS A 211 9.34 14.18 1.04
C LYS A 211 8.30 14.04 2.16
N PRO A 212 8.46 13.10 3.11
CA PRO A 212 7.49 12.93 4.20
C PRO A 212 7.62 14.06 5.22
N ASP A 213 6.48 14.49 5.75
CA ASP A 213 6.41 15.41 6.88
C ASP A 213 6.70 14.67 8.19
N PHE A 214 6.28 13.42 8.27
CA PHE A 214 6.45 12.56 9.45
C PHE A 214 6.99 11.18 9.05
N VAL A 215 7.93 10.68 9.84
CA VAL A 215 8.49 9.33 9.72
C VAL A 215 8.20 8.57 11.02
N HIS A 216 7.62 7.38 10.87
CA HIS A 216 7.28 6.49 11.96
C HIS A 216 8.11 5.22 11.87
N ILE A 217 8.73 4.82 12.96
CA ILE A 217 9.43 3.54 13.05
C ILE A 217 8.49 2.52 13.69
N MET A 218 8.23 1.44 12.95
CA MET A 218 7.38 0.35 13.41
C MET A 218 8.22 -0.88 13.74
N ILE A 219 8.13 -1.32 14.99
CA ILE A 219 8.78 -2.53 15.49
C ILE A 219 7.74 -3.31 16.30
N ASN A 220 7.69 -4.62 16.11
CA ASN A 220 6.86 -5.53 16.92
C ASN A 220 5.37 -5.16 16.97
N GLY A 221 4.81 -4.73 15.87
CA GLY A 221 3.38 -4.37 15.80
C GLY A 221 3.05 -3.04 16.49
N ARG A 222 4.03 -2.20 16.80
CA ARG A 222 3.86 -0.89 17.43
C ARG A 222 4.61 0.19 16.68
N ILE A 223 4.09 1.39 16.63
CA ILE A 223 4.87 2.58 16.29
C ILE A 223 5.66 2.96 17.55
N VAL A 224 6.97 2.81 17.48
CA VAL A 224 7.87 2.99 18.63
C VAL A 224 8.53 4.36 18.65
N LYS A 225 8.65 5.01 17.49
CA LYS A 225 9.23 6.34 17.37
C LYS A 225 8.59 7.10 16.20
N THR A 226 8.39 8.39 16.40
CA THR A 226 7.91 9.32 15.36
C THR A 226 8.83 10.54 15.35
N GLY A 227 9.21 11.00 14.17
CA GLY A 227 10.05 12.18 13.96
C GLY A 227 9.95 12.70 12.54
N GLY A 228 10.88 13.51 12.11
CA GLY A 228 11.00 14.01 10.75
C GLY A 228 11.93 13.17 9.88
N THR A 229 12.41 13.77 8.80
CA THR A 229 13.29 13.11 7.82
C THR A 229 14.66 12.73 8.39
N GLU A 230 15.07 13.30 9.53
CA GLU A 230 16.29 12.94 10.24
C GLU A 230 16.33 11.45 10.63
N LEU A 231 15.15 10.84 10.87
CA LEU A 231 15.08 9.42 11.17
C LEU A 231 15.46 8.54 9.99
N ILE A 232 15.19 8.98 8.75
CA ILE A 232 15.55 8.26 7.53
C ILE A 232 17.06 8.12 7.43
N SER A 233 17.78 9.25 7.52
CA SER A 233 19.24 9.25 7.44
C SER A 233 19.89 8.44 8.57
N LYS A 234 19.28 8.42 9.75
CA LYS A 234 19.78 7.64 10.86
C LYS A 234 19.55 6.13 10.66
N ILE A 235 18.38 5.74 10.10
CA ILE A 235 18.10 4.34 9.75
C ILE A 235 19.07 3.84 8.66
N ASP A 236 19.35 4.66 7.65
CA ASP A 236 20.29 4.29 6.57
C ASP A 236 21.71 4.09 7.10
N ALA A 237 22.16 4.95 8.01
CA ALA A 237 23.51 4.90 8.57
C ALA A 237 23.70 3.79 9.62
N GLU A 238 22.74 3.56 10.48
CA GLU A 238 22.85 2.74 11.71
C GLU A 238 21.89 1.54 11.74
N GLY A 239 21.00 1.39 10.74
CA GLY A 239 19.94 0.38 10.77
C GLY A 239 18.89 0.66 11.84
N TYR A 240 18.27 -0.39 12.39
CA TYR A 240 17.22 -0.28 13.44
C TYR A 240 17.74 -0.61 14.84
N ASP A 241 19.00 -1.04 15.00
CA ASP A 241 19.49 -1.55 16.29
C ASP A 241 19.55 -0.47 17.37
N TRP A 242 19.91 0.75 16.99
CA TRP A 242 19.90 1.88 17.91
C TRP A 242 18.51 2.18 18.51
N VAL A 243 17.41 1.93 17.76
CA VAL A 243 16.05 2.09 18.28
C VAL A 243 15.73 1.01 19.28
N LYS A 244 16.16 -0.23 19.02
CA LYS A 244 15.98 -1.36 19.92
C LYS A 244 16.72 -1.13 21.24
N GLU A 245 17.98 -0.67 21.15
CA GLU A 245 18.81 -0.33 22.32
C GLU A 245 18.20 0.82 23.13
N GLU A 246 17.79 1.92 22.46
CA GLU A 246 17.18 3.10 23.12
C GLU A 246 15.90 2.73 23.88
N LEU A 247 15.12 1.77 23.38
CA LEU A 247 13.83 1.37 23.94
C LEU A 247 13.87 0.08 24.76
N GLY A 248 15.04 -0.58 24.86
CA GLY A 248 15.20 -1.85 25.57
C GLY A 248 14.36 -2.99 24.96
N ILE A 249 14.19 -2.98 23.65
CA ILE A 249 13.43 -4.01 22.92
C ILE A 249 14.38 -5.17 22.60
N GLU A 250 14.12 -6.36 23.18
CA GLU A 250 14.87 -7.58 22.85
C GLU A 250 14.69 -7.99 21.39
N ASP A 251 15.74 -8.58 20.82
CA ASP A 251 15.74 -9.01 19.41
C ASP A 251 14.61 -10.01 19.12
N PHE A 252 13.95 -9.80 17.97
CA PHE A 252 13.10 -10.83 17.39
C PHE A 252 13.98 -11.91 16.78
N GLU A 253 13.75 -13.14 17.18
CA GLU A 253 14.12 -14.28 16.34
C GLU A 253 13.39 -14.09 15.01
N GLU A 254 14.12 -13.83 13.93
CA GLU A 254 13.61 -13.97 12.58
C GLU A 254 13.16 -15.43 12.45
N GLU A 255 11.87 -15.68 12.56
CA GLU A 255 11.32 -16.97 12.12
C GLU A 255 11.61 -17.05 10.61
N GLU A 256 12.72 -17.73 10.27
CA GLU A 256 12.98 -18.15 8.90
C GLU A 256 11.67 -18.75 8.36
N GLU A 257 11.11 -18.12 7.32
CA GLU A 257 10.07 -18.73 6.51
C GLU A 257 10.61 -20.07 6.04
N LYS A 258 10.25 -21.16 6.72
CA LYS A 258 10.48 -22.51 6.23
C LYS A 258 9.75 -22.60 4.90
N LYS A 259 10.51 -22.38 3.82
CA LYS A 259 10.08 -22.71 2.47
C LYS A 259 9.68 -24.17 2.49
N THR A 260 8.40 -24.42 2.59
CA THR A 260 7.82 -25.75 2.41
C THR A 260 8.04 -26.10 0.95
N HIS A 261 9.17 -26.74 0.66
CA HIS A 261 9.36 -27.44 -0.60
C HIS A 261 8.30 -28.54 -0.66
N VAL A 262 7.21 -28.26 -1.35
CA VAL A 262 6.28 -29.28 -1.80
C VAL A 262 7.05 -30.13 -2.81
N LEU A 263 7.57 -31.22 -2.36
CA LEU A 263 8.09 -32.30 -3.22
C LEU A 263 6.91 -32.80 -4.05
N LEU A 264 6.80 -32.34 -5.28
CA LEU A 264 5.94 -32.94 -6.30
C LEU A 264 6.40 -34.37 -6.49
N GLY A 265 5.60 -35.31 -5.98
CA GLY A 265 5.85 -36.72 -6.09
C GLY A 265 6.05 -37.15 -7.54
N SER A 266 7.19 -37.75 -7.80
CA SER A 266 7.48 -38.45 -9.04
C SER A 266 6.50 -39.61 -9.23
N CYS A 267 5.62 -39.50 -10.22
CA CYS A 267 4.85 -40.66 -10.70
C CYS A 267 5.80 -41.70 -11.26
N ALA A 268 6.05 -42.73 -10.49
CA ALA A 268 6.73 -43.94 -10.95
C ALA A 268 5.84 -44.67 -11.99
N ARG A 269 6.26 -44.66 -13.25
CA ARG A 269 5.69 -45.55 -14.29
C ARG A 269 6.12 -46.96 -14.01
N ASN A 270 5.19 -47.76 -13.51
CA ASN A 270 5.34 -49.23 -13.50
C ASN A 270 5.14 -49.75 -14.91
N THR A 271 6.22 -50.09 -15.57
CA THR A 271 6.19 -50.96 -16.77
C THR A 271 6.41 -52.41 -16.34
N SER A 272 5.34 -53.15 -16.14
CA SER A 272 5.39 -54.61 -16.04
C SER A 272 5.58 -55.21 -17.41
N LYS A 273 6.77 -55.69 -17.73
CA LYS A 273 6.98 -56.70 -18.79
C LYS A 273 6.49 -58.05 -18.29
N LYS A 274 5.58 -58.65 -19.02
CA LYS A 274 5.35 -60.11 -18.99
C LYS A 274 6.05 -60.76 -20.17
N ALA A 275 6.77 -61.82 -19.85
CA ALA A 275 7.32 -62.78 -20.80
C ALA A 275 6.20 -63.59 -21.45
#